data_880e77d6885153c037b94e593b942e4c
#
_entry.id   880e77d6885153c037b94e593b942e4c
#
_cell.length_a   1.000
_cell.length_b   1.000
_cell.length_c   1.000
_cell.angle_alpha   90.00
_cell.angle_beta   90.00
_cell.angle_gamma   90.00
#
_symmetry.space_group_name_H-M   'P 1'
#
loop_
_entity.id
_entity.type
_entity.pdbx_description
1 polymer ?
#
loop_
_entity_poly.entity_id
_entity_poly.type
_entity_poly.pdbx_seq_one_letter_code
_entity_poly.pdbx_strand_id
1 'polypeptide(L)'
;MLIAPSGLNVNVKIAPHFDLAGALGKSRLALADPASVPAGKYGKTALTNLGVWDSVQDKLAVAENVRAALAYVARGETTLGVVYNTDAKIEPRVHVVGVFPDDSHKPILYPVALTKDAKPGAAAFENYLESPAAKAVFEKDGFIIVGNR
;
A
#
# COMPACT_ATOMS: atom_id res chain seq x y z
N MET A 1 2.20 3.71 0.00
CA MET A 1 2.22 4.87 0.92
C MET A 1 2.91 4.50 2.21
N LEU A 2 3.71 5.40 2.77
CA LEU A 2 4.19 5.34 4.15
C LEU A 2 3.17 6.10 5.02
N ILE A 3 2.70 5.47 6.09
CA ILE A 3 1.67 6.02 6.99
C ILE A 3 2.15 6.05 8.43
N ALA A 4 1.55 6.93 9.24
CA ALA A 4 1.72 7.02 10.69
C ALA A 4 0.35 7.19 11.38
N PRO A 5 0.26 6.96 12.73
CA PRO A 5 -0.93 7.30 13.50
C PRO A 5 -1.27 8.79 13.37
N SER A 6 -2.56 9.13 13.26
CA SER A 6 -3.02 10.51 13.02
C SER A 6 -2.57 11.53 14.08
N GLY A 7 -2.32 11.08 15.31
CA GLY A 7 -1.82 11.93 16.40
C GLY A 7 -0.29 12.06 16.49
N LEU A 8 0.46 11.39 15.62
CA LEU A 8 1.92 11.39 15.65
C LEU A 8 2.48 12.21 14.50
N ASN A 9 3.23 13.25 14.82
CA ASN A 9 3.91 14.08 13.82
C ASN A 9 5.26 13.42 13.44
N VAL A 10 5.31 12.81 12.24
CA VAL A 10 6.53 12.24 11.68
C VAL A 10 6.90 13.03 10.43
N ASN A 11 8.09 13.61 10.44
CA ASN A 11 8.59 14.35 9.28
C ASN A 11 9.65 13.51 8.56
N VAL A 12 9.23 12.82 7.50
CA VAL A 12 10.10 12.00 6.65
C VAL A 12 9.84 12.35 5.20
N LYS A 13 10.87 12.72 4.48
CA LYS A 13 10.82 12.87 3.02
C LYS A 13 11.35 11.60 2.37
N ILE A 14 10.48 10.86 1.68
CA ILE A 14 10.88 9.65 0.95
C ILE A 14 11.79 10.06 -0.22
N ALA A 15 13.01 9.55 -0.22
CA ALA A 15 14.04 9.77 -1.22
C ALA A 15 15.05 8.61 -1.14
N PRO A 16 15.95 8.41 -2.12
CA PRO A 16 17.04 7.46 -1.97
C PRO A 16 17.82 7.69 -0.67
N HIS A 17 18.04 6.60 0.08
CA HIS A 17 18.76 6.57 1.35
C HIS A 17 18.18 7.44 2.48
N PHE A 18 16.87 7.73 2.47
CA PHE A 18 16.23 8.46 3.57
C PHE A 18 16.33 7.70 4.91
N ASP A 19 16.41 8.42 6.01
CA ASP A 19 16.59 7.83 7.34
C ASP A 19 15.29 7.22 7.90
N LEU A 20 14.87 6.10 7.33
CA LEU A 20 13.70 5.34 7.82
C LEU A 20 13.96 4.73 9.20
N ALA A 21 15.17 4.23 9.44
CA ALA A 21 15.52 3.61 10.72
C ALA A 21 15.50 4.61 11.87
N GLY A 22 16.00 5.84 11.64
CA GLY A 22 15.91 6.94 12.60
C GLY A 22 14.48 7.40 12.85
N ALA A 23 13.65 7.48 11.80
CA ALA A 23 12.24 7.81 11.93
C ALA A 23 11.43 6.76 12.73
N LEU A 24 11.80 5.49 12.64
CA LEU A 24 11.22 4.42 13.47
C LEU A 24 11.69 4.49 14.92
N GLY A 25 12.90 4.94 15.17
CA GLY A 25 13.51 4.91 16.50
C GLY A 25 13.53 3.50 17.10
N LYS A 26 12.87 3.33 18.25
CA LYS A 26 12.74 2.02 18.93
C LYS A 26 11.51 1.23 18.46
N SER A 27 10.66 1.80 17.62
CA SER A 27 9.46 1.17 17.12
C SER A 27 9.74 0.26 15.92
N ARG A 28 8.70 -0.34 15.36
CA ARG A 28 8.73 -1.23 14.22
C ARG A 28 8.02 -0.63 13.02
N LEU A 29 8.35 -1.12 11.83
CA LEU A 29 7.66 -0.85 10.58
C LEU A 29 6.59 -1.92 10.36
N ALA A 30 5.31 -1.53 10.38
CA ALA A 30 4.23 -2.43 9.98
C ALA A 30 4.30 -2.69 8.48
N LEU A 31 4.41 -3.95 8.10
CA LEU A 31 4.47 -4.39 6.71
C LEU A 31 3.76 -5.74 6.58
N ALA A 32 2.93 -5.90 5.57
CA ALA A 32 2.45 -7.24 5.22
C ALA A 32 3.63 -8.14 4.84
N ASP A 33 3.50 -9.46 5.06
CA ASP A 33 4.60 -10.40 4.85
C ASP A 33 5.30 -10.19 3.48
N PRO A 34 6.57 -9.77 3.47
CA PRO A 34 7.31 -9.47 2.24
C PRO A 34 7.65 -10.71 1.41
N ALA A 35 7.48 -11.92 1.96
CA ALA A 35 7.72 -13.16 1.23
C ALA A 35 6.48 -13.62 0.44
N SER A 36 5.28 -13.42 0.97
CA SER A 36 4.05 -14.01 0.44
C SER A 36 3.02 -12.97 -0.03
N VAL A 37 2.84 -11.86 0.70
CA VAL A 37 1.77 -10.90 0.46
C VAL A 37 2.16 -9.83 -0.57
N PRO A 38 1.32 -9.52 -1.57
CA PRO A 38 1.64 -8.53 -2.60
C PRO A 38 2.06 -7.16 -2.03
N ALA A 39 1.32 -6.59 -1.08
CA ALA A 39 1.65 -5.32 -0.45
C ALA A 39 3.03 -5.34 0.21
N GLY A 40 3.39 -6.44 0.87
CA GLY A 40 4.71 -6.64 1.46
C GLY A 40 5.81 -6.74 0.41
N LYS A 41 5.58 -7.47 -0.68
CA LYS A 41 6.52 -7.57 -1.81
C LYS A 41 6.81 -6.22 -2.46
N TYR A 42 5.76 -5.42 -2.72
CA TYR A 42 5.92 -4.06 -3.25
C TYR A 42 6.65 -3.15 -2.26
N GLY A 43 6.28 -3.20 -0.98
CA GLY A 43 6.94 -2.43 0.07
C GLY A 43 8.42 -2.76 0.20
N LYS A 44 8.77 -4.07 0.26
CA LYS A 44 10.17 -4.52 0.26
C LYS A 44 10.93 -4.03 -0.97
N THR A 45 10.34 -4.19 -2.18
CA THR A 45 10.98 -3.74 -3.42
C THR A 45 11.25 -2.24 -3.39
N ALA A 46 10.26 -1.43 -3.00
CA ALA A 46 10.43 0.02 -2.90
C ALA A 46 11.54 0.41 -1.92
N LEU A 47 11.54 -0.18 -0.72
CA LEU A 47 12.55 0.09 0.30
C LEU A 47 13.96 -0.37 -0.13
N THR A 48 14.05 -1.49 -0.87
CA THR A 48 15.32 -1.98 -1.42
C THR A 48 15.86 -1.04 -2.50
N ASN A 49 15.00 -0.62 -3.45
CA ASN A 49 15.41 0.28 -4.52
C ASN A 49 15.77 1.68 -4.00
N LEU A 50 15.19 2.09 -2.88
CA LEU A 50 15.56 3.32 -2.17
C LEU A 50 16.79 3.15 -1.26
N GLY A 51 17.38 1.95 -1.16
CA GLY A 51 18.58 1.68 -0.39
C GLY A 51 18.39 1.72 1.13
N VAL A 52 17.16 1.51 1.63
CA VAL A 52 16.85 1.60 3.08
C VAL A 52 16.40 0.27 3.69
N TRP A 53 16.16 -0.76 2.88
CA TRP A 53 15.64 -2.06 3.35
C TRP A 53 16.49 -2.68 4.46
N ASP A 54 17.81 -2.75 4.26
CA ASP A 54 18.73 -3.41 5.20
C ASP A 54 18.77 -2.75 6.58
N SER A 55 18.44 -1.46 6.65
CA SER A 55 18.39 -0.71 7.92
C SER A 55 17.13 -1.00 8.75
N VAL A 56 16.10 -1.62 8.15
CA VAL A 56 14.78 -1.83 8.79
C VAL A 56 14.28 -3.26 8.74
N GLN A 57 14.91 -4.18 8.00
CA GLN A 57 14.44 -5.56 7.85
C GLN A 57 14.30 -6.31 9.18
N ASP A 58 15.14 -6.02 10.17
CA ASP A 58 15.07 -6.61 11.51
C ASP A 58 14.11 -5.86 12.45
N LYS A 59 13.51 -4.77 11.97
CA LYS A 59 12.55 -3.94 12.71
C LYS A 59 11.12 -4.08 12.19
N LEU A 60 10.79 -5.16 11.49
CA LEU A 60 9.46 -5.34 10.96
C LEU A 60 8.46 -5.82 12.01
N ALA A 61 7.25 -5.27 11.98
CA ALA A 61 6.03 -5.88 12.49
C ALA A 61 5.31 -6.51 11.30
N VAL A 62 5.63 -7.78 11.05
CA VAL A 62 5.10 -8.52 9.90
C VAL A 62 3.63 -8.85 10.15
N ALA A 63 2.78 -8.55 9.17
CA ALA A 63 1.35 -8.80 9.21
C ALA A 63 0.93 -9.81 8.13
N GLU A 64 -0.11 -10.58 8.40
CA GLU A 64 -0.65 -11.58 7.48
C GLU A 64 -1.27 -10.98 6.19
N ASN A 65 -1.66 -9.71 6.23
CA ASN A 65 -2.19 -8.95 5.11
C ASN A 65 -2.03 -7.44 5.33
N VAL A 66 -2.31 -6.62 4.30
CA VAL A 66 -2.16 -5.17 4.38
C VAL A 66 -3.12 -4.51 5.38
N ARG A 67 -4.32 -5.07 5.59
CA ARG A 67 -5.28 -4.52 6.54
C ARG A 67 -4.84 -4.75 7.99
N ALA A 68 -4.19 -5.87 8.28
CA ALA A 68 -3.56 -6.11 9.57
C ALA A 68 -2.38 -5.15 9.81
N ALA A 69 -1.56 -4.88 8.80
CA ALA A 69 -0.49 -3.87 8.88
C ALA A 69 -1.07 -2.45 9.15
N LEU A 70 -2.14 -2.07 8.45
CA LEU A 70 -2.87 -0.83 8.69
C LEU A 70 -3.36 -0.73 10.13
N ALA A 71 -3.94 -1.82 10.66
CA ALA A 71 -4.47 -1.87 12.02
C ALA A 71 -3.37 -1.68 13.08
N TYR A 72 -2.15 -2.19 12.89
CA TYR A 72 -1.03 -1.96 13.80
C TYR A 72 -0.70 -0.45 13.91
N VAL A 73 -0.68 0.25 12.77
CA VAL A 73 -0.45 1.70 12.77
C VAL A 73 -1.63 2.45 13.40
N ALA A 74 -2.86 2.11 12.99
CA ALA A 74 -4.08 2.78 13.47
C ALA A 74 -4.28 2.66 15.01
N ARG A 75 -3.77 1.58 15.63
CA ARG A 75 -3.78 1.38 17.07
C ARG A 75 -2.55 1.92 17.79
N GLY A 76 -1.58 2.49 17.06
CA GLY A 76 -0.33 3.00 17.63
C GLY A 76 0.64 1.91 18.11
N GLU A 77 0.47 0.67 17.66
CA GLU A 77 1.38 -0.45 17.97
C GLU A 77 2.70 -0.31 17.20
N THR A 78 2.67 0.38 16.08
CA THR A 78 3.83 0.75 15.28
C THR A 78 3.80 2.22 14.91
N THR A 79 4.98 2.85 14.84
CA THR A 79 5.14 4.27 14.47
C THR A 79 4.85 4.51 13.00
N LEU A 80 5.28 3.59 12.15
CA LEU A 80 5.12 3.70 10.69
C LEU A 80 4.63 2.37 10.11
N GLY A 81 4.01 2.45 8.96
CA GLY A 81 3.61 1.28 8.18
C GLY A 81 3.55 1.55 6.69
N VAL A 82 3.60 0.49 5.91
CA VAL A 82 3.48 0.53 4.45
C VAL A 82 2.18 -0.12 4.03
N VAL A 83 1.32 0.66 3.37
CA VAL A 83 -0.01 0.24 2.90
C VAL A 83 -0.30 0.82 1.51
N TYR A 84 -1.41 0.42 0.88
CA TYR A 84 -1.88 1.06 -0.33
C TYR A 84 -2.55 2.42 -0.02
N ASN A 85 -2.65 3.27 -1.03
CA ASN A 85 -3.38 4.55 -0.94
C ASN A 85 -4.85 4.33 -0.55
N THR A 86 -5.47 3.32 -1.12
CA THR A 86 -6.85 2.93 -0.84
C THR A 86 -7.08 2.55 0.63
N ASP A 87 -6.09 1.90 1.27
CA ASP A 87 -6.15 1.57 2.69
C ASP A 87 -6.03 2.80 3.58
N ALA A 88 -5.08 3.70 3.25
CA ALA A 88 -4.88 4.93 4.01
C ALA A 88 -6.12 5.85 3.96
N LYS A 89 -6.81 5.92 2.82
CA LYS A 89 -7.99 6.77 2.64
C LYS A 89 -9.17 6.41 3.52
N ILE A 90 -9.35 5.14 3.85
CA ILE A 90 -10.53 4.66 4.60
C ILE A 90 -10.30 4.57 6.11
N GLU A 91 -9.08 4.83 6.60
CA GLU A 91 -8.74 4.71 8.03
C GLU A 91 -8.38 6.09 8.60
N PRO A 92 -9.31 6.77 9.28
CA PRO A 92 -9.10 8.13 9.77
C PRO A 92 -8.07 8.23 10.91
N ARG A 93 -7.70 7.12 11.53
CA ARG A 93 -6.71 7.07 12.62
C ARG A 93 -5.27 7.07 12.12
N VAL A 94 -5.06 7.06 10.79
CA VAL A 94 -3.73 7.21 10.18
C VAL A 94 -3.67 8.41 9.26
N HIS A 95 -2.47 8.90 8.99
CA HIS A 95 -2.22 9.87 7.93
C HIS A 95 -1.07 9.42 7.04
N VAL A 96 -1.05 9.92 5.82
CA VAL A 96 0.03 9.65 4.87
C VAL A 96 1.22 10.54 5.20
N VAL A 97 2.36 9.93 5.54
CA VAL A 97 3.64 10.60 5.77
C VAL A 97 4.36 10.86 4.44
N GLY A 98 4.25 9.92 3.50
CA GLY A 98 4.87 10.06 2.19
C GLY A 98 4.40 9.01 1.18
N VAL A 99 4.60 9.36 -0.09
CA VAL A 99 4.30 8.50 -1.24
C VAL A 99 5.61 7.94 -1.77
N PHE A 100 5.70 6.63 -1.96
CA PHE A 100 6.85 6.02 -2.62
C PHE A 100 6.90 6.46 -4.09
N PRO A 101 8.08 6.82 -4.63
CA PRO A 101 8.24 7.15 -6.04
C PRO A 101 7.79 6.00 -6.96
N ASP A 102 7.21 6.33 -8.11
CA ASP A 102 6.66 5.35 -9.05
C ASP A 102 7.74 4.39 -9.60
N ASP A 103 8.98 4.85 -9.70
CA ASP A 103 10.15 4.08 -10.13
C ASP A 103 10.74 3.19 -9.02
N SER A 104 10.29 3.34 -7.78
CA SER A 104 10.74 2.51 -6.65
C SER A 104 10.16 1.09 -6.65
N HIS A 105 9.11 0.82 -7.40
CA HIS A 105 8.49 -0.50 -7.56
C HIS A 105 7.78 -0.64 -8.90
N LYS A 106 7.48 -1.88 -9.31
CA LYS A 106 6.66 -2.12 -10.50
C LYS A 106 5.24 -1.55 -10.31
N PRO A 107 4.56 -1.13 -11.40
CA PRO A 107 3.18 -0.69 -11.33
C PRO A 107 2.29 -1.74 -10.66
N ILE A 108 1.41 -1.29 -9.76
CA ILE A 108 0.44 -2.13 -9.06
C ILE A 108 -0.82 -2.20 -9.93
N LEU A 109 -1.05 -3.33 -10.57
CA LEU A 109 -2.16 -3.54 -11.48
C LEU A 109 -3.18 -4.52 -10.90
N TYR A 110 -4.45 -4.23 -11.09
CA TYR A 110 -5.58 -5.06 -10.71
C TYR A 110 -6.28 -5.51 -12.00
N PRO A 111 -5.92 -6.67 -12.58
CA PRO A 111 -6.57 -7.18 -13.78
C PRO A 111 -7.96 -7.72 -13.45
N VAL A 112 -8.89 -7.54 -14.38
CA VAL A 112 -10.18 -8.23 -14.40
C VAL A 112 -10.22 -9.14 -15.64
N ALA A 113 -10.81 -10.32 -15.50
CA ALA A 113 -10.99 -11.24 -16.62
C ALA A 113 -12.14 -12.22 -16.34
N LEU A 114 -12.84 -12.64 -17.39
CA LEU A 114 -13.78 -13.75 -17.31
C LEU A 114 -13.03 -15.08 -17.22
N THR A 115 -13.46 -15.94 -16.32
CA THR A 115 -12.98 -17.32 -16.28
C THR A 115 -13.63 -18.16 -17.38
N LYS A 116 -13.01 -19.29 -17.74
CA LYS A 116 -13.55 -20.22 -18.75
C LYS A 116 -14.99 -20.67 -18.43
N ASP A 117 -15.28 -20.86 -17.16
CA ASP A 117 -16.58 -21.35 -16.67
C ASP A 117 -17.46 -20.21 -16.09
N ALA A 118 -17.23 -18.97 -16.55
CA ALA A 118 -17.98 -17.81 -16.11
C ALA A 118 -19.48 -17.96 -16.47
N LYS A 119 -20.36 -17.62 -15.52
CA LYS A 119 -21.81 -17.64 -15.74
C LYS A 119 -22.22 -16.52 -16.70
N PRO A 120 -23.37 -16.63 -17.42
CA PRO A 120 -23.79 -15.64 -18.42
C PRO A 120 -23.84 -14.20 -17.93
N GLY A 121 -24.15 -13.95 -16.64
CA GLY A 121 -24.20 -12.60 -16.08
C GLY A 121 -22.81 -11.97 -15.81
N ALA A 122 -21.72 -12.75 -15.83
CA ALA A 122 -20.38 -12.25 -15.51
C ALA A 122 -19.86 -11.26 -16.56
N ALA A 123 -20.16 -11.48 -17.85
CA ALA A 123 -19.78 -10.56 -18.92
C ALA A 123 -20.46 -9.18 -18.77
N ALA A 124 -21.73 -9.17 -18.37
CA ALA A 124 -22.45 -7.92 -18.11
C ALA A 124 -21.83 -7.14 -16.92
N PHE A 125 -21.36 -7.84 -15.90
CA PHE A 125 -20.67 -7.23 -14.77
C PHE A 125 -19.27 -6.71 -15.16
N GLU A 126 -18.50 -7.46 -15.94
CA GLU A 126 -17.20 -6.99 -16.44
C GLU A 126 -17.37 -5.72 -17.27
N ASN A 127 -18.34 -5.69 -18.22
CA ASN A 127 -18.67 -4.49 -18.99
C ASN A 127 -19.08 -3.31 -18.08
N TYR A 128 -19.82 -3.59 -16.99
CA TYR A 128 -20.18 -2.54 -16.01
C TYR A 128 -18.93 -1.97 -15.33
N LEU A 129 -17.94 -2.79 -14.97
CA LEU A 129 -16.70 -2.31 -14.35
C LEU A 129 -15.92 -1.34 -15.24
N GLU A 130 -16.08 -1.43 -16.56
CA GLU A 130 -15.48 -0.52 -17.54
C GLU A 130 -16.33 0.75 -17.77
N SER A 131 -17.53 0.82 -17.23
CA SER A 131 -18.44 1.96 -17.40
C SER A 131 -17.91 3.24 -16.73
N PRO A 132 -18.32 4.44 -17.21
CA PRO A 132 -17.98 5.70 -16.55
C PRO A 132 -18.44 5.76 -15.08
N ALA A 133 -19.57 5.12 -14.76
CA ALA A 133 -20.09 5.07 -13.39
C ALA A 133 -19.18 4.28 -12.46
N ALA A 134 -18.71 3.10 -12.87
CA ALA A 134 -17.77 2.30 -12.08
C ALA A 134 -16.41 2.97 -11.98
N LYS A 135 -15.90 3.54 -13.08
CA LYS A 135 -14.63 4.30 -13.10
C LYS A 135 -14.64 5.43 -12.07
N ALA A 136 -15.72 6.21 -12.01
CA ALA A 136 -15.86 7.30 -11.03
C ALA A 136 -15.79 6.79 -9.57
N VAL A 137 -16.33 5.60 -9.28
CA VAL A 137 -16.22 4.99 -7.95
C VAL A 137 -14.78 4.59 -7.65
N PHE A 138 -14.09 3.92 -8.59
CA PHE A 138 -12.69 3.55 -8.40
C PHE A 138 -11.79 4.77 -8.16
N GLU A 139 -11.94 5.83 -8.96
CA GLU A 139 -11.15 7.06 -8.81
C GLU A 139 -11.43 7.74 -7.46
N LYS A 140 -12.69 7.79 -7.03
CA LYS A 140 -13.07 8.31 -5.71
C LYS A 140 -12.36 7.54 -4.59
N ASP A 141 -12.23 6.23 -4.72
CA ASP A 141 -11.58 5.38 -3.72
C ASP A 141 -10.04 5.39 -3.82
N GLY A 142 -9.48 6.05 -4.84
CA GLY A 142 -8.03 6.26 -4.98
C GLY A 142 -7.32 5.33 -5.95
N PHE A 143 -8.08 4.59 -6.77
CA PHE A 143 -7.52 3.85 -7.90
C PHE A 143 -7.23 4.78 -9.08
N ILE A 144 -6.27 4.40 -9.89
CA ILE A 144 -5.96 5.05 -11.17
C ILE A 144 -6.52 4.14 -12.27
N ILE A 145 -7.36 4.69 -13.13
CA ILE A 145 -7.91 3.95 -14.26
C ILE A 145 -6.84 3.85 -15.35
N VAL A 146 -6.46 2.62 -15.66
CA VAL A 146 -5.58 2.33 -16.79
C VAL A 146 -6.47 2.15 -18.03
N GLY A 147 -6.23 2.95 -19.06
CA GLY A 147 -6.96 2.79 -20.32
C GLY A 147 -6.71 1.42 -20.94
N ASN A 148 -7.69 0.91 -21.71
CA ASN A 148 -7.51 -0.30 -22.50
C ASN A 148 -6.30 -0.11 -23.43
N ARG A 149 -5.29 -0.95 -23.28
CA ARG A 149 -4.17 -1.07 -24.22
C ARG A 149 -4.54 -2.01 -25.32
#